data_2d34e2d3dc658cc399eabbb94de6d341
#
_entry.id   2d34e2d3dc658cc399eabbb94de6d341
#
_cell.length_a   1.000
_cell.length_b   1.000
_cell.length_c   1.000
_cell.angle_alpha   90.00
_cell.angle_beta   90.00
_cell.angle_gamma   90.00
#
_symmetry.space_group_name_H-M   'P 1'
#
loop_
_entity.id
_entity.type
_entity.pdbx_description
1 polymer ?
#
loop_
_entity_poly.entity_id
_entity_poly.type
_entity_poly.pdbx_seq_one_letter_code
_entity_poly.pdbx_strand_id
1 'polypeptide(L)'
;MKHDPRQYRRVRMNQRMIDLLDEQKERFRKKFGRDPRPEDPIIWDENASEPTPAAIDDIHQTILHALTAAGSPPEFIHAFNRTGRLVTEDNIQYLTEDEIQEWTNAVKEYRRLHPAS
;
A
#
# COMPACT_ATOMS: atom_id res chain seq x y z
N MET A 1 22.25 15.53 1.45
CA MET A 1 21.60 15.53 2.76
C MET A 1 20.86 14.21 2.98
N LYS A 2 20.97 13.70 4.17
CA LYS A 2 20.39 12.39 4.43
C LYS A 2 18.86 12.49 4.50
N HIS A 3 18.21 11.58 3.80
CA HIS A 3 16.76 11.49 3.76
C HIS A 3 16.21 11.08 5.14
N ASP A 4 15.23 11.83 5.65
CA ASP A 4 14.54 11.48 6.89
C ASP A 4 13.11 11.05 6.56
N PRO A 5 12.78 9.75 6.72
CA PRO A 5 11.44 9.26 6.40
C PRO A 5 10.32 9.98 7.15
N ARG A 6 10.62 10.56 8.32
CA ARG A 6 9.61 11.26 9.11
C ARG A 6 9.14 12.57 8.48
N GLN A 7 9.88 13.09 7.50
CA GLN A 7 9.51 14.30 6.78
C GLN A 7 8.44 14.06 5.73
N TYR A 8 8.15 12.81 5.41
CA TYR A 8 7.22 12.43 4.35
C TYR A 8 5.91 11.91 4.93
N ARG A 9 4.82 12.17 4.20
CA ARG A 9 3.52 11.61 4.56
C ARG A 9 3.50 10.14 4.17
N ARG A 10 3.13 9.28 5.12
CA ARG A 10 3.04 7.84 4.88
C ARG A 10 1.84 7.28 5.61
N VAL A 11 1.33 6.16 5.11
CA VAL A 11 0.22 5.45 5.74
C VAL A 11 0.73 4.77 7.00
N ARG A 12 0.07 5.04 8.13
CA ARG A 12 0.34 4.31 9.35
C ARG A 12 -0.33 2.95 9.29
N MET A 13 0.43 1.94 9.71
CA MET A 13 -0.08 0.59 9.79
C MET A 13 -0.88 0.46 11.09
N ASN A 14 -2.20 0.72 11.01
CA ASN A 14 -3.06 0.50 12.17
C ASN A 14 -3.35 -0.99 12.34
N GLN A 15 -3.94 -1.36 13.48
CA GLN A 15 -4.19 -2.76 13.81
C GLN A 15 -5.04 -3.45 12.75
N ARG A 16 -6.03 -2.75 12.20
CA ARG A 16 -6.90 -3.32 11.17
C ARG A 16 -6.16 -3.66 9.89
N MET A 17 -5.23 -2.81 9.46
CA MET A 17 -4.38 -3.09 8.30
C MET A 17 -3.45 -4.27 8.57
N ILE A 18 -2.87 -4.33 9.78
CA ILE A 18 -2.01 -5.45 10.17
C ILE A 18 -2.80 -6.76 10.13
N ASP A 19 -4.03 -6.75 10.66
CA ASP A 19 -4.90 -7.93 10.66
C ASP A 19 -5.22 -8.38 9.23
N LEU A 20 -5.49 -7.45 8.32
CA LEU A 20 -5.77 -7.76 6.92
C LEU A 20 -4.55 -8.37 6.23
N LEU A 21 -3.36 -7.84 6.51
CA LEU A 21 -2.12 -8.40 5.95
C LEU A 21 -1.83 -9.79 6.50
N ASP A 22 -2.04 -10.00 7.80
CA ASP A 22 -1.85 -11.30 8.42
C ASP A 22 -2.82 -12.33 7.85
N GLU A 23 -4.07 -11.94 7.62
CA GLU A 23 -5.07 -12.79 7.00
C GLU A 23 -4.66 -13.16 5.56
N GLN A 24 -4.12 -12.20 4.82
CA GLN A 24 -3.64 -12.44 3.45
C GLN A 24 -2.45 -13.40 3.44
N LYS A 25 -1.53 -13.26 4.39
CA LYS A 25 -0.41 -14.19 4.53
C LYS A 25 -0.87 -15.60 4.85
N GLU A 26 -1.89 -15.73 5.68
CA GLU A 26 -2.48 -17.03 6.03
C GLU A 26 -3.11 -17.69 4.80
N ARG A 27 -3.83 -16.91 3.99
CA ARG A 27 -4.40 -17.43 2.74
C ARG A 27 -3.32 -17.88 1.77
N PHE A 28 -2.21 -17.15 1.69
CA PHE A 28 -1.06 -17.53 0.87
C PHE A 28 -0.50 -18.88 1.32
N ARG A 29 -0.30 -19.04 2.62
CA ARG A 29 0.23 -20.26 3.21
C ARG A 29 -0.66 -21.46 2.88
N LYS A 30 -1.98 -21.29 2.99
CA LYS A 30 -2.94 -22.34 2.68
C LYS A 30 -2.94 -22.70 1.20
N LYS A 31 -2.78 -21.72 0.32
CA LYS A 31 -2.83 -21.96 -1.13
C LYS A 31 -1.53 -22.57 -1.64
N PHE A 32 -0.39 -22.06 -1.22
CA PHE A 32 0.90 -22.41 -1.80
C PHE A 32 1.75 -23.33 -0.91
N GLY A 33 1.32 -23.60 0.31
CA GLY A 33 2.00 -24.54 1.20
C GLY A 33 3.30 -24.05 1.80
N ARG A 34 3.56 -22.74 1.77
CA ARG A 34 4.75 -22.12 2.36
C ARG A 34 4.46 -20.70 2.77
N ASP A 35 5.36 -20.12 3.57
CA ASP A 35 5.24 -18.72 3.95
C ASP A 35 5.58 -17.80 2.78
N PRO A 36 4.90 -16.64 2.66
CA PRO A 36 5.25 -15.67 1.63
C PRO A 36 6.63 -15.06 1.87
N ARG A 37 7.34 -14.79 0.77
CA ARG A 37 8.64 -14.14 0.77
C ARG A 37 8.48 -12.68 0.33
N PRO A 38 9.48 -11.81 0.59
CA PRO A 38 9.37 -10.42 0.16
C PRO A 38 9.11 -10.23 -1.34
N GLU A 39 9.61 -11.13 -2.18
CA GLU A 39 9.42 -11.08 -3.63
C GLU A 39 8.07 -11.62 -4.10
N ASP A 40 7.32 -12.31 -3.23
CA ASP A 40 6.01 -12.87 -3.60
C ASP A 40 4.95 -11.77 -3.64
N PRO A 41 3.94 -11.89 -4.53
CA PRO A 41 2.86 -10.92 -4.57
C PRO A 41 1.99 -11.01 -3.32
N ILE A 42 1.61 -9.87 -2.77
CA ILE A 42 0.66 -9.82 -1.66
C ILE A 42 -0.75 -10.13 -2.16
N ILE A 43 -1.04 -9.69 -3.37
CA ILE A 43 -2.31 -9.95 -4.05
C ILE A 43 -1.99 -10.76 -5.30
N TRP A 44 -2.46 -11.98 -5.33
CA TRP A 44 -2.12 -12.92 -6.37
C TRP A 44 -3.33 -13.34 -7.19
N ASP A 45 -3.08 -13.93 -8.36
CA ASP A 45 -4.11 -14.53 -9.19
C ASP A 45 -4.62 -15.81 -8.51
N GLU A 46 -5.88 -15.81 -8.14
CA GLU A 46 -6.50 -16.94 -7.44
C GLU A 46 -6.53 -18.21 -8.28
N ASN A 47 -6.44 -18.08 -9.60
CA ASN A 47 -6.48 -19.20 -10.52
C ASN A 47 -5.09 -19.75 -10.85
N ALA A 48 -4.03 -19.12 -10.42
CA ALA A 48 -2.67 -19.55 -10.69
C ALA A 48 -2.24 -20.65 -9.71
N SER A 49 -1.48 -21.63 -10.19
CA SER A 49 -0.93 -22.68 -9.35
C SER A 49 0.36 -22.27 -8.65
N GLU A 50 0.98 -21.19 -9.11
CA GLU A 50 2.18 -20.61 -8.53
C GLU A 50 1.90 -19.15 -8.15
N PRO A 51 2.66 -18.58 -7.18
CA PRO A 51 2.48 -17.18 -6.81
C PRO A 51 2.66 -16.25 -8.02
N THR A 52 1.56 -15.75 -8.54
CA THR A 52 1.51 -14.88 -9.70
C THR A 52 0.74 -13.62 -9.33
N PRO A 53 1.26 -12.42 -9.62
CA PRO A 53 0.53 -11.19 -9.30
C PRO A 53 -0.83 -11.16 -10.00
N ALA A 54 -1.83 -10.64 -9.28
CA ALA A 54 -3.13 -10.37 -9.87
C ALA A 54 -3.02 -9.27 -10.92
N ALA A 55 -4.06 -9.10 -11.74
CA ALA A 55 -4.10 -8.00 -12.70
C ALA A 55 -3.96 -6.65 -11.97
N ILE A 56 -3.29 -5.69 -12.60
CA ILE A 56 -3.01 -4.38 -11.97
C ILE A 56 -4.28 -3.72 -11.46
N ASP A 57 -5.35 -3.75 -12.25
CA ASP A 57 -6.63 -3.14 -11.85
C ASP A 57 -7.21 -3.83 -10.61
N ASP A 58 -7.10 -5.15 -10.52
CA ASP A 58 -7.59 -5.90 -9.37
C ASP A 58 -6.77 -5.59 -8.13
N ILE A 59 -5.45 -5.46 -8.27
CA ILE A 59 -4.56 -5.08 -7.18
C ILE A 59 -4.95 -3.70 -6.66
N HIS A 60 -5.14 -2.75 -7.56
CA HIS A 60 -5.49 -1.38 -7.22
C HIS A 60 -6.81 -1.33 -6.43
N GLN A 61 -7.85 -2.01 -6.93
CA GLN A 61 -9.14 -2.05 -6.27
C GLN A 61 -9.09 -2.73 -4.90
N THR A 62 -8.32 -3.81 -4.79
CA THR A 62 -8.18 -4.52 -3.53
C THR A 62 -7.52 -3.63 -2.47
N ILE A 63 -6.46 -2.93 -2.84
CA ILE A 63 -5.77 -2.02 -1.92
C ILE A 63 -6.69 -0.85 -1.55
N LEU A 64 -7.41 -0.31 -2.52
CA LEU A 64 -8.35 0.80 -2.29
C LEU A 64 -9.42 0.40 -1.27
N HIS A 65 -10.00 -0.80 -1.41
CA HIS A 65 -10.97 -1.33 -0.46
C HIS A 65 -10.37 -1.49 0.93
N ALA A 66 -9.13 -2.01 1.00
CA ALA A 66 -8.45 -2.20 2.29
C ALA A 66 -8.20 -0.87 2.99
N LEU A 67 -7.74 0.15 2.25
CA LEU A 67 -7.51 1.48 2.80
C LEU A 67 -8.81 2.09 3.33
N THR A 68 -9.87 1.98 2.56
CA THR A 68 -11.19 2.50 2.95
C THR A 68 -11.71 1.78 4.19
N ALA A 69 -11.62 0.45 4.21
CA ALA A 69 -12.07 -0.37 5.33
C ALA A 69 -11.25 -0.10 6.61
N ALA A 70 -9.97 0.21 6.46
CA ALA A 70 -9.09 0.52 7.59
C ALA A 70 -9.26 1.96 8.10
N GLY A 71 -10.06 2.79 7.41
CA GLY A 71 -10.27 4.18 7.80
C GLY A 71 -9.07 5.07 7.54
N SER A 72 -8.31 4.78 6.49
CA SER A 72 -7.15 5.60 6.13
C SER A 72 -7.55 7.03 5.79
N PRO A 73 -6.71 8.02 6.11
CA PRO A 73 -6.99 9.42 5.76
C PRO A 73 -7.22 9.59 4.26
N PRO A 74 -8.18 10.44 3.86
CA PRO A 74 -8.50 10.61 2.44
C PRO A 74 -7.34 11.12 1.60
N GLU A 75 -6.40 11.88 2.16
CA GLU A 75 -5.22 12.32 1.43
C GLU A 75 -4.31 11.16 1.02
N PHE A 76 -4.29 10.07 1.80
CA PHE A 76 -3.50 8.89 1.45
C PHE A 76 -4.20 8.07 0.36
N ILE A 77 -5.52 7.99 0.41
CA ILE A 77 -6.31 7.35 -0.65
C ILE A 77 -6.11 8.10 -1.97
N HIS A 78 -6.17 9.43 -1.92
CA HIS A 78 -5.91 10.26 -3.09
C HIS A 78 -4.51 10.02 -3.66
N ALA A 79 -3.49 10.00 -2.77
CA ALA A 79 -2.11 9.78 -3.19
C ALA A 79 -1.93 8.40 -3.84
N PHE A 80 -2.57 7.37 -3.29
CA PHE A 80 -2.56 6.04 -3.89
C PHE A 80 -3.18 6.05 -5.29
N ASN A 81 -4.33 6.72 -5.46
CA ASN A 81 -4.98 6.82 -6.76
C ASN A 81 -4.14 7.57 -7.79
N ARG A 82 -3.41 8.61 -7.35
CA ARG A 82 -2.59 9.43 -8.26
C ARG A 82 -1.29 8.75 -8.65
N THR A 83 -0.64 8.06 -7.73
CA THR A 83 0.70 7.50 -7.97
C THR A 83 0.69 6.02 -8.31
N GLY A 84 -0.40 5.31 -7.99
CA GLY A 84 -0.47 3.87 -8.18
C GLY A 84 0.35 3.07 -7.18
N ARG A 85 0.91 3.74 -6.15
CA ARG A 85 1.71 3.08 -5.12
C ARG A 85 1.32 3.59 -3.74
N LEU A 86 1.68 2.80 -2.73
CA LEU A 86 1.39 3.12 -1.35
C LEU A 86 2.70 3.26 -0.59
N VAL A 87 2.85 4.36 0.15
CA VAL A 87 4.02 4.58 1.01
C VAL A 87 3.60 4.31 2.45
N THR A 88 4.19 3.28 3.06
CA THR A 88 3.88 2.87 4.43
C THR A 88 5.13 2.89 5.29
N GLU A 89 4.94 2.70 6.59
CA GLU A 89 6.06 2.60 7.53
C GLU A 89 6.97 1.41 7.20
N ASP A 90 6.40 0.36 6.63
CA ASP A 90 7.15 -0.86 6.34
C ASP A 90 7.92 -0.82 5.02
N ASN A 91 7.42 -0.07 4.03
CA ASN A 91 8.03 -0.11 2.70
C ASN A 91 8.82 1.14 2.32
N ILE A 92 8.77 2.20 3.12
CA ILE A 92 9.39 3.48 2.77
C ILE A 92 10.90 3.34 2.52
N GLN A 93 11.56 2.43 3.21
CA GLN A 93 13.00 2.19 3.07
C GLN A 93 13.38 1.57 1.74
N TYR A 94 12.42 0.97 1.04
CA TYR A 94 12.65 0.31 -0.26
C TYR A 94 12.29 1.19 -1.45
N LEU A 95 11.78 2.39 -1.20
CA LEU A 95 11.36 3.30 -2.25
C LEU A 95 12.44 4.31 -2.59
N THR A 96 12.47 4.75 -3.85
CA THR A 96 13.38 5.81 -4.25
C THR A 96 12.88 7.16 -3.74
N GLU A 97 13.77 8.15 -3.71
CA GLU A 97 13.40 9.51 -3.33
C GLU A 97 12.33 10.08 -4.26
N ASP A 98 12.43 9.78 -5.55
CA ASP A 98 11.45 10.24 -6.54
C ASP A 98 10.07 9.65 -6.26
N GLU A 99 10.01 8.37 -5.93
CA GLU A 99 8.75 7.70 -5.59
C GLU A 99 8.11 8.29 -4.34
N ILE A 100 8.93 8.55 -3.32
CA ILE A 100 8.46 9.18 -2.08
C ILE A 100 8.01 10.62 -2.36
N GLN A 101 8.74 11.33 -3.22
CA GLN A 101 8.40 12.71 -3.57
C GLN A 101 7.07 12.78 -4.33
N GLU A 102 6.82 11.87 -5.25
CA GLU A 102 5.55 11.78 -5.96
C GLU A 102 4.39 11.58 -4.98
N TRP A 103 4.56 10.68 -4.04
CA TRP A 103 3.58 10.43 -3.00
C TRP A 103 3.31 11.69 -2.17
N THR A 104 4.39 12.32 -1.70
CA THR A 104 4.30 13.53 -0.88
C THR A 104 3.59 14.64 -1.62
N ASN A 105 3.92 14.82 -2.91
CA ASN A 105 3.27 15.84 -3.74
C ASN A 105 1.77 15.56 -3.92
N ALA A 106 1.39 14.29 -4.06
CA ALA A 106 -0.02 13.91 -4.19
C ALA A 106 -0.79 14.17 -2.90
N VAL A 107 -0.18 13.92 -1.74
CA VAL A 107 -0.80 14.24 -0.45
C VAL A 107 -1.00 15.75 -0.32
N LYS A 108 0.01 16.53 -0.69
CA LYS A 108 -0.08 17.99 -0.66
C LYS A 108 -1.13 18.53 -1.63
N GLU A 109 -1.24 17.90 -2.80
CA GLU A 109 -2.28 18.23 -3.79
C GLU A 109 -3.67 18.10 -3.19
N TYR A 110 -3.93 16.98 -2.51
CA TYR A 110 -5.22 16.77 -1.86
C TYR A 110 -5.52 17.86 -0.85
N ARG A 111 -4.55 18.21 -0.02
CA ARG A 111 -4.73 19.22 1.01
C ARG A 111 -4.98 20.60 0.42
N ARG A 112 -4.36 20.90 -0.70
CA ARG A 112 -4.59 22.17 -1.42
C ARG A 112 -5.99 22.22 -2.01
N LEU A 113 -6.47 21.11 -2.56
CA LEU A 113 -7.79 21.01 -3.18
C LEU A 113 -8.92 20.91 -2.15
N HIS A 114 -8.59 20.43 -0.94
CA HIS A 114 -9.55 20.21 0.14
C HIS A 114 -9.02 20.85 1.42
N PRO A 115 -8.98 22.19 1.49
CA PRO A 115 -8.47 22.87 2.67
C PRO A 115 -9.25 22.43 3.92
N ALA A 116 -8.52 22.27 5.03
CA ALA A 116 -9.15 21.92 6.29
C ALA A 116 -10.15 23.00 6.69
N SER A 117 -11.33 22.57 7.02
CA SER A 117 -12.38 23.46 7.51
C SER A 117 -12.20 23.71 8.99
#